data_0e377e1e2243b25cb8ce329289e896bb
#
_entry.id   0e377e1e2243b25cb8ce329289e896bb
#
_cell.length_a   1.000
_cell.length_b   1.000
_cell.length_c   1.000
_cell.angle_alpha   90.00
_cell.angle_beta   90.00
_cell.angle_gamma   90.00
#
_symmetry.space_group_name_H-M   'P 1'
#
loop_
_entity.id
_entity.type
_entity.pdbx_description
1 polymer ?
#
loop_
_entity_poly.entity_id
_entity_poly.type
_entity_poly.pdbx_seq_one_letter_code
_entity_poly.pdbx_strand_id
1 'polypeptide(L)'
;GEEMIKQSLDVGVISIPERRRDYVESLMAKLLFESDGPDMLSPAFVKTGLVELFLFIIRCQRYEQNVIKEIDVDNQLMQEIATYIYENYDKKLTLVDMAERFNISRSYLSKKFKVITGFGFKEYVVNVRIKNACRLLLETNKSITDIAFECGFNDSNYFGDAFRHVKGMSPNKYRKYKENI
;
A
#
# COMPACT_ATOMS: atom_id res chain seq x y z
N GLY A 1 28.14 -1.26 18.65
CA GLY A 1 27.08 -2.31 18.58
C GLY A 1 25.89 -1.93 19.45
N GLU A 2 26.09 -1.58 20.70
CA GLU A 2 25.00 -1.23 21.65
C GLU A 2 24.34 0.13 21.35
N GLU A 3 25.09 1.12 20.90
CA GLU A 3 24.51 2.43 20.50
C GLU A 3 23.62 2.33 19.25
N MET A 4 23.97 1.45 18.31
CA MET A 4 23.14 1.18 17.12
C MET A 4 21.81 0.50 17.48
N ILE A 5 21.82 -0.34 18.51
CA ILE A 5 20.61 -1.05 18.99
C ILE A 5 19.69 -0.07 19.69
N LYS A 6 20.21 0.85 20.51
CA LYS A 6 19.40 1.88 21.19
C LYS A 6 18.71 2.85 20.23
N GLN A 7 19.38 3.28 19.13
CA GLN A 7 18.78 4.16 18.14
C GLN A 7 17.69 3.49 17.28
N SER A 8 17.72 2.15 17.15
CA SER A 8 16.74 1.41 16.37
C SER A 8 15.47 1.04 17.14
N LEU A 9 15.49 1.11 18.48
CA LEU A 9 14.33 0.76 19.33
C LEU A 9 13.34 1.90 19.54
N ASP A 10 13.66 3.11 19.11
CA ASP A 10 12.80 4.30 19.25
C ASP A 10 11.73 4.45 18.15
N VAL A 11 11.67 3.53 17.20
CA VAL A 11 10.70 3.58 16.08
C VAL A 11 9.58 2.58 16.33
N GLY A 12 8.43 3.06 16.78
CA GLY A 12 7.28 2.23 17.15
C GLY A 12 6.59 1.47 16.00
N VAL A 13 6.85 1.83 14.72
CA VAL A 13 6.28 1.17 13.54
C VAL A 13 7.33 1.02 12.45
N ILE A 14 7.48 -0.18 11.91
CA ILE A 14 8.41 -0.49 10.83
C ILE A 14 7.61 -0.91 9.59
N SER A 15 7.80 -0.20 8.49
CA SER A 15 7.23 -0.56 7.20
C SER A 15 8.03 -1.66 6.52
N ILE A 16 7.40 -2.78 6.23
CA ILE A 16 8.02 -3.87 5.48
C ILE A 16 7.64 -3.70 4.00
N PRO A 17 8.63 -3.53 3.08
CA PRO A 17 8.36 -3.45 1.66
C PRO A 17 7.59 -4.69 1.16
N GLU A 18 6.56 -4.50 0.34
CA GLU A 18 5.65 -5.57 -0.11
C GLU A 18 6.41 -6.78 -0.71
N ARG A 19 7.44 -6.51 -1.53
CA ARG A 19 8.33 -7.55 -2.11
C ARG A 19 9.11 -8.40 -1.09
N ARG A 20 9.08 -8.03 0.19
CA ARG A 20 9.78 -8.74 1.27
C ARG A 20 8.83 -9.30 2.32
N ARG A 21 7.54 -9.15 2.12
CA ARG A 21 6.52 -9.63 3.04
C ARG A 21 6.57 -11.15 3.19
N ASP A 22 6.60 -11.87 2.06
CA ASP A 22 6.70 -13.33 2.05
C ASP A 22 7.92 -13.86 2.81
N TYR A 23 9.06 -13.14 2.70
CA TYR A 23 10.27 -13.51 3.44
C TYR A 23 10.06 -13.39 4.96
N VAL A 24 9.43 -12.30 5.43
CA VAL A 24 9.18 -12.10 6.87
C VAL A 24 8.17 -13.10 7.38
N GLU A 25 7.09 -13.35 6.64
CA GLU A 25 6.07 -14.34 7.00
C GLU A 25 6.68 -15.73 7.10
N SER A 26 7.53 -16.12 6.15
CA SER A 26 8.26 -17.39 6.18
C SER A 26 9.20 -17.49 7.38
N LEU A 27 9.92 -16.42 7.69
CA LEU A 27 10.84 -16.37 8.85
C LEU A 27 10.08 -16.45 10.17
N MET A 28 8.95 -15.78 10.30
CA MET A 28 8.08 -15.84 11.48
C MET A 28 7.48 -17.24 11.65
N ALA A 29 7.00 -17.85 10.57
CA ALA A 29 6.47 -19.23 10.60
C ALA A 29 7.55 -20.23 11.04
N LYS A 30 8.79 -20.08 10.54
CA LYS A 30 9.94 -20.89 10.97
C LYS A 30 10.24 -20.71 12.46
N LEU A 31 10.26 -19.46 12.96
CA LEU A 31 10.49 -19.19 14.37
C LEU A 31 9.42 -19.82 15.27
N LEU A 32 8.15 -19.72 14.88
CA LEU A 32 7.05 -20.35 15.60
C LEU A 32 7.18 -21.86 15.62
N PHE A 33 7.50 -22.48 14.47
CA PHE A 33 7.72 -23.93 14.39
C PHE A 33 8.86 -24.41 15.31
N GLU A 34 9.99 -23.71 15.30
CA GLU A 34 11.14 -24.03 16.12
C GLU A 34 10.91 -23.76 17.62
N SER A 35 10.03 -22.78 17.98
CA SER A 35 9.73 -22.46 19.37
C SER A 35 9.04 -23.62 20.11
N ASP A 36 8.27 -24.44 19.38
CA ASP A 36 7.56 -25.62 19.89
C ASP A 36 8.37 -26.91 19.64
N GLY A 37 9.57 -26.80 19.10
CA GLY A 37 10.41 -27.95 18.75
C GLY A 37 10.90 -28.70 19.98
N PRO A 38 10.80 -30.06 19.99
CA PRO A 38 11.16 -30.88 21.14
C PRO A 38 12.65 -31.23 21.21
N ASP A 39 13.48 -30.80 20.24
CA ASP A 39 14.88 -31.21 20.17
C ASP A 39 15.84 -30.21 20.84
N MET A 40 17.06 -30.70 21.19
CA MET A 40 18.10 -29.88 21.86
C MET A 40 18.62 -28.72 21.02
N LEU A 41 18.38 -28.70 19.69
CA LEU A 41 18.87 -27.67 18.78
C LEU A 41 17.84 -26.56 18.55
N SER A 42 16.54 -26.81 18.82
CA SER A 42 15.47 -25.83 18.64
C SER A 42 15.77 -24.46 19.27
N PRO A 43 16.30 -24.34 20.51
CA PRO A 43 16.67 -23.04 21.07
C PRO A 43 17.76 -22.31 20.28
N ALA A 44 18.69 -23.04 19.66
CA ALA A 44 19.73 -22.44 18.81
C ALA A 44 19.15 -21.94 17.49
N PHE A 45 18.25 -22.68 16.89
CA PHE A 45 17.53 -22.24 15.68
C PHE A 45 16.64 -21.02 15.95
N VAL A 46 15.91 -20.99 17.05
CA VAL A 46 15.12 -19.82 17.49
C VAL A 46 16.05 -18.60 17.66
N LYS A 47 17.17 -18.74 18.38
CA LYS A 47 18.12 -17.66 18.57
C LYS A 47 18.68 -17.12 17.26
N THR A 48 19.04 -18.01 16.34
CA THR A 48 19.55 -17.63 15.01
C THR A 48 18.48 -16.92 14.18
N GLY A 49 17.27 -17.42 14.17
CA GLY A 49 16.15 -16.80 13.46
C GLY A 49 15.76 -15.43 14.02
N LEU A 50 15.83 -15.24 15.34
CA LEU A 50 15.64 -13.94 15.98
C LEU A 50 16.73 -12.94 15.57
N VAL A 51 17.99 -13.37 15.51
CA VAL A 51 19.09 -12.52 15.00
C VAL A 51 18.85 -12.14 13.54
N GLU A 52 18.43 -13.10 12.70
CA GLU A 52 18.10 -12.87 11.29
C GLU A 52 16.95 -11.87 11.15
N LEU A 53 15.88 -12.02 11.92
CA LEU A 53 14.74 -11.09 11.95
C LEU A 53 15.20 -9.69 12.37
N PHE A 54 16.03 -9.58 13.40
CA PHE A 54 16.53 -8.32 13.90
C PHE A 54 17.42 -7.59 12.86
N LEU A 55 18.33 -8.32 12.22
CA LEU A 55 19.15 -7.78 11.13
C LEU A 55 18.29 -7.34 9.93
N PHE A 56 17.24 -8.08 9.64
CA PHE A 56 16.27 -7.73 8.60
C PHE A 56 15.54 -6.41 8.94
N ILE A 57 15.08 -6.26 10.18
CA ILE A 57 14.45 -5.04 10.70
C ILE A 57 15.39 -3.83 10.56
N ILE A 58 16.63 -3.95 11.03
CA ILE A 58 17.66 -2.89 10.91
C ILE A 58 17.90 -2.54 9.43
N ARG A 59 17.90 -3.54 8.54
CA ARG A 59 18.06 -3.30 7.09
C ARG A 59 16.88 -2.55 6.52
N CYS A 60 15.65 -2.85 6.92
CA CYS A 60 14.47 -2.09 6.49
C CYS A 60 14.53 -0.64 6.97
N GLN A 61 14.85 -0.40 8.23
CA GLN A 61 15.00 0.95 8.79
C GLN A 61 16.10 1.76 8.10
N ARG A 62 17.27 1.16 7.85
CA ARG A 62 18.38 1.82 7.15
C ARG A 62 18.04 2.11 5.69
N TYR A 63 17.33 1.20 5.04
CA TYR A 63 16.86 1.41 3.68
C TYR A 63 15.88 2.59 3.66
N GLU A 64 14.96 2.66 4.60
CA GLU A 64 14.06 3.81 4.76
C GLU A 64 14.84 5.11 5.02
N GLN A 65 15.79 5.12 5.94
CA GLN A 65 16.59 6.32 6.28
C GLN A 65 17.49 6.79 5.13
N ASN A 66 18.12 5.89 4.39
CA ASN A 66 18.98 6.25 3.26
C ASN A 66 18.14 6.66 2.03
N VAL A 67 17.00 5.99 1.82
CA VAL A 67 16.02 6.36 0.80
C VAL A 67 15.37 7.70 1.15
N ILE A 68 15.09 7.99 2.42
CA ILE A 68 14.56 9.26 2.89
C ILE A 68 15.52 10.42 2.63
N LYS A 69 16.83 10.27 2.81
CA LYS A 69 17.79 11.36 2.61
C LYS A 69 18.00 11.79 1.15
N GLU A 70 17.88 10.86 0.18
CA GLU A 70 17.95 11.16 -1.27
C GLU A 70 16.57 11.37 -1.93
N ILE A 71 15.50 10.97 -1.26
CA ILE A 71 14.13 10.91 -1.78
C ILE A 71 13.26 12.03 -1.18
N ASP A 72 13.76 12.83 -0.25
CA ASP A 72 12.89 13.68 0.57
C ASP A 72 12.04 14.66 -0.28
N VAL A 73 12.63 15.29 -1.28
CA VAL A 73 11.91 16.24 -2.16
C VAL A 73 11.00 15.50 -3.16
N ASP A 74 11.48 14.40 -3.74
CA ASP A 74 10.72 13.60 -4.71
C ASP A 74 9.54 12.88 -4.04
N ASN A 75 9.74 12.37 -2.81
CA ASN A 75 8.69 11.75 -2.02
C ASN A 75 7.63 12.75 -1.59
N GLN A 76 8.04 13.92 -1.13
CA GLN A 76 7.12 14.96 -0.72
C GLN A 76 6.23 15.37 -1.88
N LEU A 77 6.80 15.63 -3.06
CA LEU A 77 6.04 15.98 -4.26
C LEU A 77 5.07 14.85 -4.67
N MET A 78 5.51 13.59 -4.64
CA MET A 78 4.63 12.47 -4.99
C MET A 78 3.53 12.24 -3.95
N GLN A 79 3.79 12.53 -2.67
CA GLN A 79 2.78 12.52 -1.61
C GLN A 79 1.75 13.65 -1.81
N GLU A 80 2.18 14.85 -2.16
CA GLU A 80 1.28 15.95 -2.49
C GLU A 80 0.37 15.61 -3.67
N ILE A 81 0.93 14.99 -4.72
CA ILE A 81 0.14 14.50 -5.86
C ILE A 81 -0.85 13.42 -5.44
N ALA A 82 -0.44 12.46 -4.61
CA ALA A 82 -1.31 11.41 -4.10
C ALA A 82 -2.45 11.97 -3.23
N THR A 83 -2.15 12.95 -2.39
CA THR A 83 -3.14 13.68 -1.58
C THR A 83 -4.13 14.43 -2.48
N TYR A 84 -3.63 15.13 -3.49
CA TYR A 84 -4.49 15.82 -4.45
C TYR A 84 -5.42 14.85 -5.19
N ILE A 85 -4.92 13.68 -5.61
CA ILE A 85 -5.75 12.62 -6.22
C ILE A 85 -6.82 12.17 -5.23
N TYR A 86 -6.47 11.95 -3.97
CA TYR A 86 -7.41 11.51 -2.94
C TYR A 86 -8.52 12.55 -2.67
N GLU A 87 -8.21 13.82 -2.69
CA GLU A 87 -9.17 14.91 -2.47
C GLU A 87 -10.06 15.22 -3.69
N ASN A 88 -9.61 14.82 -4.89
CA ASN A 88 -10.29 15.15 -6.15
C ASN A 88 -10.59 13.91 -7.02
N TYR A 89 -10.70 12.73 -6.41
CA TYR A 89 -10.86 11.46 -7.14
C TYR A 89 -12.13 11.41 -8.01
N ASP A 90 -13.16 12.13 -7.63
CA ASP A 90 -14.44 12.27 -8.35
C ASP A 90 -14.31 13.03 -9.67
N LYS A 91 -13.27 13.86 -9.82
CA LYS A 91 -13.01 14.69 -10.99
C LYS A 91 -12.25 13.94 -12.08
N LYS A 92 -12.23 14.55 -13.28
CA LYS A 92 -11.36 14.06 -14.36
C LYS A 92 -9.90 14.34 -14.01
N LEU A 93 -9.15 13.29 -13.72
CA LEU A 93 -7.73 13.35 -13.42
C LEU A 93 -6.93 12.67 -14.52
N THR A 94 -6.05 13.41 -15.19
CA THR A 94 -5.12 12.85 -16.18
C THR A 94 -3.67 13.09 -15.78
N LEU A 95 -2.78 12.25 -16.28
CA LEU A 95 -1.35 12.40 -16.07
C LEU A 95 -0.83 13.76 -16.61
N VAL A 96 -1.47 14.26 -17.69
CA VAL A 96 -1.14 15.53 -18.32
C VAL A 96 -1.48 16.68 -17.37
N ASP A 97 -2.74 16.73 -16.90
CA ASP A 97 -3.22 17.78 -15.99
C ASP A 97 -2.40 17.82 -14.70
N MET A 98 -2.00 16.66 -14.18
CA MET A 98 -1.17 16.58 -12.99
C MET A 98 0.27 17.06 -13.25
N ALA A 99 0.87 16.67 -14.37
CA ALA A 99 2.21 17.12 -14.72
C ALA A 99 2.26 18.66 -14.88
N GLU A 100 1.25 19.24 -15.53
CA GLU A 100 1.10 20.69 -15.68
C GLU A 100 0.88 21.38 -14.33
N ARG A 101 -0.04 20.86 -13.51
CA ARG A 101 -0.36 21.45 -12.21
C ARG A 101 0.83 21.51 -11.27
N PHE A 102 1.66 20.47 -11.25
CA PHE A 102 2.84 20.36 -10.38
C PHE A 102 4.13 20.82 -11.06
N ASN A 103 4.03 21.40 -12.25
CA ASN A 103 5.16 21.93 -13.04
C ASN A 103 6.30 20.92 -13.25
N ILE A 104 5.96 19.67 -13.59
CA ILE A 104 6.89 18.59 -13.86
C ILE A 104 6.60 17.92 -15.22
N SER A 105 7.58 17.23 -15.77
CA SER A 105 7.36 16.48 -17.02
C SER A 105 6.50 15.23 -16.80
N ARG A 106 5.69 14.87 -17.79
CA ARG A 106 4.86 13.65 -17.79
C ARG A 106 5.70 12.38 -17.57
N SER A 107 6.87 12.30 -18.19
CA SER A 107 7.77 11.17 -18.06
C SER A 107 8.31 11.03 -16.64
N TYR A 108 8.69 12.15 -16.03
CA TYR A 108 9.15 12.18 -14.65
C TYR A 108 8.04 11.75 -13.69
N LEU A 109 6.85 12.37 -13.80
CA LEU A 109 5.69 11.99 -12.99
C LEU A 109 5.38 10.49 -13.11
N SER A 110 5.22 9.99 -14.34
CA SER A 110 4.86 8.59 -14.57
C SER A 110 5.86 7.61 -13.95
N LYS A 111 7.16 7.86 -14.12
CA LYS A 111 8.23 7.00 -13.61
C LYS A 111 8.34 7.07 -12.08
N LYS A 112 8.41 8.28 -11.52
CA LYS A 112 8.60 8.48 -10.07
C LYS A 112 7.36 8.07 -9.28
N PHE A 113 6.17 8.41 -9.76
CA PHE A 113 4.92 8.03 -9.11
C PHE A 113 4.79 6.51 -8.98
N LYS A 114 5.10 5.75 -10.05
CA LYS A 114 5.09 4.29 -10.01
C LYS A 114 6.14 3.72 -9.04
N VAL A 115 7.34 4.30 -9.00
CA VAL A 115 8.40 3.85 -8.09
C VAL A 115 8.01 4.05 -6.63
N ILE A 116 7.39 5.18 -6.30
CA ILE A 116 7.08 5.57 -4.92
C ILE A 116 5.78 4.93 -4.44
N THR A 117 4.72 4.92 -5.27
CA THR A 117 3.41 4.39 -4.89
C THR A 117 3.24 2.90 -5.16
N GLY A 118 4.09 2.30 -5.98
CA GLY A 118 3.96 0.94 -6.48
C GLY A 118 2.97 0.79 -7.65
N PHE A 119 2.17 1.82 -7.96
CA PHE A 119 1.10 1.81 -8.95
C PHE A 119 1.34 2.81 -10.07
N GLY A 120 0.91 2.49 -11.29
CA GLY A 120 0.80 3.47 -12.36
C GLY A 120 -0.25 4.54 -12.01
N PHE A 121 -0.11 5.76 -12.53
CA PHE A 121 -0.99 6.88 -12.22
C PHE A 121 -2.48 6.55 -12.39
N LYS A 122 -2.86 5.98 -13.54
CA LYS A 122 -4.28 5.59 -13.81
C LYS A 122 -4.77 4.53 -12.83
N GLU A 123 -3.94 3.55 -12.55
CA GLU A 123 -4.24 2.47 -11.62
C GLU A 123 -4.43 2.99 -10.20
N TYR A 124 -3.59 3.92 -9.77
CA TYR A 124 -3.72 4.57 -8.47
C TYR A 124 -5.03 5.34 -8.34
N VAL A 125 -5.40 6.15 -9.36
CA VAL A 125 -6.68 6.86 -9.38
C VAL A 125 -7.86 5.88 -9.29
N VAL A 126 -7.82 4.77 -10.04
CA VAL A 126 -8.86 3.73 -9.98
C VAL A 126 -8.92 3.12 -8.57
N ASN A 127 -7.79 2.79 -7.96
CA ASN A 127 -7.75 2.23 -6.61
C ASN A 127 -8.35 3.18 -5.55
N VAL A 128 -8.05 4.48 -5.64
CA VAL A 128 -8.65 5.49 -4.76
C VAL A 128 -10.17 5.56 -4.95
N ARG A 129 -10.66 5.56 -6.19
CA ARG A 129 -12.09 5.55 -6.51
C ARG A 129 -12.79 4.30 -5.97
N ILE A 130 -12.21 3.13 -6.16
CA ILE A 130 -12.75 1.86 -5.66
C ILE A 130 -12.78 1.84 -4.13
N LYS A 131 -11.76 2.38 -3.45
CA LYS A 131 -11.75 2.52 -1.99
C LYS A 131 -12.94 3.36 -1.50
N ASN A 132 -13.19 4.50 -2.14
CA ASN A 132 -14.34 5.35 -1.79
C ASN A 132 -15.68 4.70 -2.16
N ALA A 133 -15.76 4.00 -3.29
CA ALA A 133 -16.94 3.23 -3.67
C ALA A 133 -17.27 2.14 -2.64
N CYS A 134 -16.28 1.46 -2.09
CA CYS A 134 -16.49 0.49 -1.01
C CYS A 134 -17.18 1.14 0.19
N ARG A 135 -16.76 2.34 0.60
CA ARG A 135 -17.39 3.07 1.70
C ARG A 135 -18.85 3.41 1.37
N LEU A 136 -19.12 3.98 0.19
CA LEU A 136 -20.49 4.33 -0.21
C LEU A 136 -21.41 3.11 -0.35
N LEU A 137 -20.90 1.97 -0.83
CA LEU A 137 -21.63 0.71 -0.90
C LEU A 137 -22.08 0.20 0.47
N LEU A 138 -21.31 0.47 1.51
CA LEU A 138 -21.56 -0.01 2.87
C LEU A 138 -22.38 1.00 3.69
N GLU A 139 -22.26 2.30 3.40
CA GLU A 139 -22.86 3.37 4.21
C GLU A 139 -24.16 3.92 3.61
N THR A 140 -24.46 3.60 2.33
CA THR A 140 -25.60 4.18 1.64
C THR A 140 -26.41 3.14 0.86
N ASN A 141 -27.69 3.49 0.57
CA ASN A 141 -28.56 2.70 -0.30
C ASN A 141 -28.54 3.18 -1.77
N LYS A 142 -27.56 4.01 -2.18
CA LYS A 142 -27.43 4.51 -3.55
C LYS A 142 -27.31 3.36 -4.53
N SER A 143 -27.79 3.56 -5.75
CA SER A 143 -27.61 2.56 -6.81
C SER A 143 -26.12 2.36 -7.13
N ILE A 144 -25.78 1.20 -7.68
CA ILE A 144 -24.39 0.91 -8.10
C ILE A 144 -23.93 1.92 -9.16
N THR A 145 -24.85 2.33 -10.04
CA THR A 145 -24.60 3.32 -11.08
C THR A 145 -24.33 4.70 -10.50
N ASP A 146 -25.13 5.14 -9.53
CA ASP A 146 -24.92 6.44 -8.87
C ASP A 146 -23.57 6.48 -8.14
N ILE A 147 -23.22 5.41 -7.43
CA ILE A 147 -21.91 5.28 -6.76
C ILE A 147 -20.76 5.32 -7.77
N ALA A 148 -20.90 4.66 -8.92
CA ALA A 148 -19.89 4.72 -9.97
C ALA A 148 -19.64 6.16 -10.43
N PHE A 149 -20.68 6.92 -10.73
CA PHE A 149 -20.57 8.31 -11.16
C PHE A 149 -20.06 9.23 -10.05
N GLU A 150 -20.55 9.07 -8.82
CA GLU A 150 -20.08 9.84 -7.66
C GLU A 150 -18.59 9.59 -7.36
N CYS A 151 -18.08 8.40 -7.64
CA CYS A 151 -16.68 8.07 -7.55
C CYS A 151 -15.84 8.48 -8.78
N GLY A 152 -16.42 9.21 -9.75
CA GLY A 152 -15.73 9.75 -10.90
C GLY A 152 -15.53 8.76 -12.06
N PHE A 153 -16.25 7.62 -12.09
CA PHE A 153 -16.30 6.76 -13.26
C PHE A 153 -17.31 7.32 -14.28
N ASN A 154 -16.94 7.35 -15.55
CA ASN A 154 -17.83 7.80 -16.63
C ASN A 154 -18.71 6.68 -17.17
N ASP A 155 -18.45 5.44 -16.78
CA ASP A 155 -19.16 4.25 -17.25
C ASP A 155 -19.29 3.23 -16.12
N SER A 156 -20.54 2.78 -15.90
CA SER A 156 -20.87 1.84 -14.81
C SER A 156 -20.39 0.41 -15.09
N ASN A 157 -20.24 0.01 -16.37
CA ASN A 157 -19.70 -1.30 -16.73
C ASN A 157 -18.20 -1.33 -16.43
N TYR A 158 -17.48 -0.28 -16.88
CA TYR A 158 -16.05 -0.13 -16.53
C TYR A 158 -15.82 -0.09 -15.02
N PHE A 159 -16.69 0.60 -14.27
CA PHE A 159 -16.66 0.56 -12.81
C PHE A 159 -16.81 -0.86 -12.27
N GLY A 160 -17.81 -1.62 -12.76
CA GLY A 160 -18.05 -2.99 -12.33
C GLY A 160 -16.85 -3.91 -12.56
N ASP A 161 -16.19 -3.78 -13.70
CA ASP A 161 -14.98 -4.55 -14.05
C ASP A 161 -13.78 -4.14 -13.22
N ALA A 162 -13.53 -2.83 -13.07
CA ALA A 162 -12.48 -2.29 -12.21
C ALA A 162 -12.65 -2.71 -10.75
N PHE A 163 -13.90 -2.65 -10.25
CA PHE A 163 -14.21 -3.08 -8.88
C PHE A 163 -13.94 -4.58 -8.70
N ARG A 164 -14.36 -5.41 -9.66
CA ARG A 164 -14.12 -6.87 -9.62
C ARG A 164 -12.62 -7.17 -9.67
N HIS A 165 -11.88 -6.45 -10.49
CA HIS A 165 -10.42 -6.59 -10.58
C HIS A 165 -9.73 -6.28 -9.24
N VAL A 166 -10.11 -5.18 -8.58
CA VAL A 166 -9.48 -4.72 -7.33
C VAL A 166 -9.97 -5.51 -6.11
N LYS A 167 -11.26 -5.92 -6.07
CA LYS A 167 -11.86 -6.54 -4.88
C LYS A 167 -12.16 -8.04 -5.03
N GLY A 168 -11.91 -8.64 -6.18
CA GLY A 168 -12.20 -10.04 -6.45
C GLY A 168 -13.70 -10.38 -6.54
N MET A 169 -14.60 -9.41 -6.39
CA MET A 169 -16.05 -9.61 -6.44
C MET A 169 -16.78 -8.39 -6.98
N SER A 170 -18.05 -8.58 -7.44
CA SER A 170 -18.84 -7.48 -7.95
C SER A 170 -19.29 -6.51 -6.84
N PRO A 171 -19.59 -5.22 -7.18
CA PRO A 171 -20.11 -4.24 -6.23
C PRO A 171 -21.36 -4.70 -5.47
N ASN A 172 -22.30 -5.33 -6.19
CA ASN A 172 -23.51 -5.89 -5.58
C ASN A 172 -23.21 -6.99 -4.56
N LYS A 173 -22.26 -7.90 -4.87
CA LYS A 173 -21.84 -8.94 -3.95
C LYS A 173 -21.15 -8.35 -2.73
N TYR A 174 -20.34 -7.32 -2.93
CA TYR A 174 -19.63 -6.62 -1.85
C TYR A 174 -20.60 -5.94 -0.87
N ARG A 175 -21.68 -5.30 -1.37
CA ARG A 175 -22.75 -4.70 -0.54
C ARG A 175 -23.42 -5.75 0.33
N LYS A 176 -23.87 -6.87 -0.28
CA LYS A 176 -24.57 -7.95 0.45
C LYS A 176 -23.69 -8.68 1.47
N TYR A 177 -22.38 -8.67 1.29
CA TYR A 177 -21.47 -9.35 2.20
C TYR A 177 -21.51 -8.76 3.62
N LYS A 178 -21.79 -7.46 3.75
CA LYS A 178 -21.92 -6.80 5.07
C LYS A 178 -23.31 -6.96 5.69
N GLU A 179 -24.35 -7.18 4.92
CA GLU A 179 -25.71 -7.43 5.44
C GLU A 179 -25.80 -8.76 6.21
N ASN A 180 -24.78 -9.63 6.08
CA ASN A 180 -24.71 -10.95 6.68
C ASN A 180 -23.64 -11.07 7.80
N ILE A 181 -23.05 -9.96 8.26
CA ILE A 181 -22.13 -9.87 9.41
C ILE A 181 -22.79 -9.04 10.51
#